data_a4237f1fdaac24938d610fbf9337179d
#
_entry.id   a4237f1fdaac24938d610fbf9337179d
#
_cell.length_a   1.000
_cell.length_b   1.000
_cell.length_c   1.000
_cell.angle_alpha   90.00
_cell.angle_beta   90.00
_cell.angle_gamma   90.00
#
_symmetry.space_group_name_H-M   'P 1'
#
loop_
_entity.id
_entity.type
_entity.pdbx_description
1 polymer ?
#
loop_
_entity_poly.entity_id
_entity_poly.type
_entity_poly.pdbx_seq_one_letter_code
_entity_poly.pdbx_strand_id
1 'polypeptide(L)'
;MLRRFHLFALALMLFGAAGLSRHTFAQTTQPAQTAQPAVPTPTPELKVDKKVQPVTGKDAKTPTAEQVVETVIIVYGGGGGRDTLKQIRRNGVERGKVTRTANDGRVEELSYEQRFVRGETAGKDKIRVDQKMPTMEYALVFNEGRIWGIINGTAFTPKQDVTAEFLSQSQHGIDALLRYKENGSTVAFVGKEKLKGLDLWVIDLTDKDKSRTRYYISANPDIRKTARVLWLEYEETPPEASAPSKYRRTFHDYRYSQNTLVPFRSVLYRDDKQVQEARVQTVTYGIKMDESFFQNPEAAAN
;
A
#
# COMPACT_ATOMS: atom_id res chain seq x y z
N MET A 1 -20.91 17.42 41.43
CA MET A 1 -21.35 18.22 40.26
C MET A 1 -20.71 17.61 39.01
N LEU A 2 -21.51 16.81 38.28
CA LEU A 2 -21.08 16.14 37.04
C LEU A 2 -21.26 17.13 35.88
N ARG A 3 -20.19 17.42 35.13
CA ARG A 3 -20.31 18.02 33.81
C ARG A 3 -19.92 16.96 32.74
N ARG A 4 -20.94 16.47 32.09
CA ARG A 4 -20.86 15.61 30.88
C ARG A 4 -20.42 16.50 29.73
N PHE A 5 -19.27 16.17 29.10
CA PHE A 5 -18.92 16.69 27.79
C PHE A 5 -19.36 15.67 26.73
N HIS A 6 -20.25 16.12 25.87
CA HIS A 6 -20.77 15.35 24.75
C HIS A 6 -19.73 15.29 23.63
N LEU A 7 -19.45 14.07 23.18
CA LEU A 7 -18.75 13.81 21.93
C LEU A 7 -19.57 14.36 20.77
N PHE A 8 -18.97 15.23 19.97
CA PHE A 8 -19.47 15.57 18.64
C PHE A 8 -18.94 14.54 17.64
N ALA A 9 -19.81 13.62 17.25
CA ALA A 9 -19.64 12.83 16.05
C ALA A 9 -19.96 13.74 14.85
N LEU A 10 -18.96 14.07 14.03
CA LEU A 10 -19.16 14.85 12.81
C LEU A 10 -19.65 13.92 11.69
N ALA A 11 -20.98 13.70 11.68
CA ALA A 11 -21.65 13.15 10.52
C ALA A 11 -21.89 14.30 9.52
N LEU A 12 -21.26 14.24 8.35
CA LEU A 12 -21.46 15.22 7.29
C LEU A 12 -22.79 14.90 6.59
N MET A 13 -23.87 15.61 6.99
CA MET A 13 -25.13 15.63 6.26
C MET A 13 -25.07 16.63 5.10
N LEU A 14 -25.38 16.14 3.92
CA LEU A 14 -25.67 16.95 2.72
C LEU A 14 -26.97 17.72 2.91
N PHE A 15 -26.91 19.04 2.84
CA PHE A 15 -28.07 19.89 2.64
C PHE A 15 -28.22 20.19 1.14
N GLY A 16 -29.31 19.71 0.57
CA GLY A 16 -29.81 20.18 -0.72
C GLY A 16 -30.50 21.52 -0.56
N ALA A 17 -30.20 22.46 -1.41
CA ALA A 17 -30.99 23.67 -1.60
C ALA A 17 -31.36 23.80 -3.07
N ALA A 18 -32.64 23.66 -3.34
CA ALA A 18 -33.26 24.00 -4.64
C ALA A 18 -33.42 25.53 -4.75
N GLY A 19 -33.03 26.08 -5.87
CA GLY A 19 -33.28 27.47 -6.22
C GLY A 19 -33.40 27.63 -7.72
N LEU A 20 -34.68 27.76 -8.19
CA LEU A 20 -35.04 28.08 -9.57
C LEU A 20 -34.56 29.47 -9.98
N SER A 21 -34.03 29.62 -11.18
CA SER A 21 -34.29 30.78 -12.05
C SER A 21 -34.00 30.46 -13.51
N ARG A 22 -35.04 30.66 -14.32
CA ARG A 22 -35.06 30.53 -15.79
C ARG A 22 -34.38 31.73 -16.43
N HIS A 23 -33.51 31.53 -17.40
CA HIS A 23 -33.38 32.39 -18.55
C HIS A 23 -33.05 31.58 -19.80
N THR A 24 -33.93 31.68 -20.75
CA THR A 24 -33.92 31.14 -22.10
C THR A 24 -32.95 31.95 -22.96
N PHE A 25 -31.97 31.28 -23.61
CA PHE A 25 -31.45 31.70 -24.90
C PHE A 25 -31.20 30.50 -25.78
N ALA A 26 -31.90 30.46 -26.90
CA ALA A 26 -31.70 29.47 -27.95
C ALA A 26 -30.44 29.80 -28.75
N GLN A 27 -29.53 28.88 -28.86
CA GLN A 27 -28.59 28.79 -29.99
C GLN A 27 -28.35 27.32 -30.35
N THR A 28 -28.71 27.06 -31.59
CA THR A 28 -28.54 25.78 -32.28
C THR A 28 -27.05 25.54 -32.54
N THR A 29 -26.47 24.49 -31.98
CA THR A 29 -25.20 23.93 -32.41
C THR A 29 -25.23 22.40 -32.36
N GLN A 30 -24.73 21.78 -33.40
CA GLN A 30 -24.66 20.34 -33.67
C GLN A 30 -24.19 19.51 -32.48
N PRO A 31 -24.69 18.25 -32.31
CA PRO A 31 -24.25 17.40 -31.22
C PRO A 31 -22.83 16.89 -31.46
N ALA A 32 -21.90 17.31 -30.60
CA ALA A 32 -20.64 16.62 -30.42
C ALA A 32 -20.91 15.24 -29.84
N GLN A 33 -20.38 14.20 -30.48
CA GLN A 33 -20.39 12.83 -29.97
C GLN A 33 -19.74 12.80 -28.60
N THR A 34 -20.55 12.59 -27.59
CA THR A 34 -20.11 12.36 -26.20
C THR A 34 -19.42 11.00 -26.18
N ALA A 35 -18.11 11.01 -26.01
CA ALA A 35 -17.36 9.78 -25.70
C ALA A 35 -17.92 9.19 -24.40
N GLN A 36 -18.55 8.04 -24.49
CA GLN A 36 -19.00 7.25 -23.35
C GLN A 36 -17.80 6.93 -22.45
N PRO A 37 -17.85 7.17 -21.15
CA PRO A 37 -16.80 6.72 -20.26
C PRO A 37 -16.72 5.19 -20.34
N ALA A 38 -15.52 4.68 -20.60
CA ALA A 38 -15.26 3.26 -20.66
C ALA A 38 -15.64 2.61 -19.34
N VAL A 39 -16.65 1.76 -19.38
CA VAL A 39 -17.05 0.91 -18.25
C VAL A 39 -15.83 0.06 -17.88
N PRO A 40 -15.36 0.07 -16.63
CA PRO A 40 -14.24 -0.78 -16.23
C PRO A 40 -14.66 -2.24 -16.42
N THR A 41 -13.96 -2.94 -17.28
CA THR A 41 -14.11 -4.39 -17.48
C THR A 41 -13.87 -5.08 -16.15
N PRO A 42 -14.79 -5.90 -15.63
CA PRO A 42 -14.58 -6.61 -14.38
C PRO A 42 -13.37 -7.53 -14.51
N THR A 43 -12.37 -7.31 -13.68
CA THR A 43 -11.21 -8.19 -13.55
C THR A 43 -11.72 -9.56 -13.09
N PRO A 44 -11.34 -10.67 -13.73
CA PRO A 44 -11.81 -12.00 -13.34
C PRO A 44 -11.40 -12.28 -11.89
N GLU A 45 -12.40 -12.54 -11.05
CA GLU A 45 -12.22 -12.98 -9.66
C GLU A 45 -11.36 -14.25 -9.62
N LEU A 46 -10.22 -14.15 -8.96
CA LEU A 46 -9.39 -15.29 -8.60
C LEU A 46 -10.05 -16.05 -7.43
N LYS A 47 -11.03 -16.91 -7.73
CA LYS A 47 -11.52 -17.88 -6.74
C LYS A 47 -10.39 -18.85 -6.44
N VAL A 48 -9.87 -18.77 -5.24
CA VAL A 48 -8.84 -19.68 -4.73
C VAL A 48 -9.58 -20.92 -4.19
N ASP A 49 -9.82 -21.90 -5.06
CA ASP A 49 -10.23 -23.23 -4.59
C ASP A 49 -9.02 -23.87 -3.88
N LYS A 50 -9.18 -24.08 -2.57
CA LYS A 50 -8.19 -24.73 -1.72
C LYS A 50 -8.04 -26.22 -2.09
N LYS A 51 -7.14 -26.52 -3.03
CA LYS A 51 -6.52 -27.84 -3.15
C LYS A 51 -5.03 -27.65 -3.41
N VAL A 52 -4.32 -27.33 -2.32
CA VAL A 52 -2.85 -27.31 -2.30
C VAL A 52 -2.38 -28.76 -2.21
N GLN A 53 -1.77 -29.28 -3.28
CA GLN A 53 -1.02 -30.52 -3.21
C GLN A 53 0.47 -30.17 -3.08
N PRO A 54 1.18 -30.73 -2.07
CA PRO A 54 2.63 -30.58 -1.99
C PRO A 54 3.30 -31.31 -3.17
N VAL A 55 4.09 -30.58 -3.94
CA VAL A 55 4.87 -31.18 -5.03
C VAL A 55 6.13 -31.80 -4.43
N THR A 56 6.14 -33.12 -4.26
CA THR A 56 7.34 -33.89 -3.94
C THR A 56 8.06 -34.26 -5.23
N GLY A 57 8.95 -33.36 -5.69
CA GLY A 57 9.92 -33.67 -6.75
C GLY A 57 11.28 -33.90 -6.13
N LYS A 58 11.84 -35.12 -6.24
CA LYS A 58 13.23 -35.43 -5.91
C LYS A 58 14.14 -34.73 -6.94
N ASP A 59 15.27 -34.13 -6.44
CA ASP A 59 16.49 -33.73 -7.12
C ASP A 59 16.73 -32.28 -7.54
N ALA A 60 15.94 -31.30 -7.13
CA ALA A 60 16.46 -29.93 -7.05
C ALA A 60 16.59 -29.53 -5.57
N LYS A 61 17.82 -29.19 -5.11
CA LYS A 61 18.06 -28.76 -3.74
C LYS A 61 17.09 -27.63 -3.41
N THR A 62 16.16 -27.87 -2.49
CA THR A 62 15.17 -26.88 -2.08
C THR A 62 15.91 -25.62 -1.57
N PRO A 63 15.62 -24.42 -2.10
CA PRO A 63 16.32 -23.21 -1.67
C PRO A 63 15.96 -22.91 -0.20
N THR A 64 16.87 -22.28 0.54
CA THR A 64 16.58 -21.76 1.87
C THR A 64 15.70 -20.50 1.75
N ALA A 65 15.05 -20.11 2.86
CA ALA A 65 14.25 -18.88 2.89
C ALA A 65 15.09 -17.66 2.50
N GLU A 66 16.30 -17.56 3.05
CA GLU A 66 17.23 -16.47 2.78
C GLU A 66 17.64 -16.45 1.31
N GLN A 67 17.92 -17.61 0.69
CA GLN A 67 18.26 -17.68 -0.73
C GLN A 67 17.11 -17.17 -1.61
N VAL A 68 15.86 -17.50 -1.30
CA VAL A 68 14.69 -16.97 -2.01
C VAL A 68 14.59 -15.47 -1.85
N VAL A 69 14.69 -14.97 -0.61
CA VAL A 69 14.55 -13.53 -0.34
C VAL A 69 15.71 -12.72 -0.94
N GLU A 70 16.95 -13.21 -0.87
CA GLU A 70 18.08 -12.53 -1.52
C GLU A 70 17.92 -12.51 -3.05
N THR A 71 17.31 -13.56 -3.66
CA THR A 71 16.96 -13.55 -5.09
C THR A 71 15.92 -12.45 -5.40
N VAL A 72 14.90 -12.30 -4.54
CA VAL A 72 13.94 -11.19 -4.65
C VAL A 72 14.66 -9.85 -4.59
N ILE A 73 15.55 -9.66 -3.61
CA ILE A 73 16.30 -8.41 -3.44
C ILE A 73 17.16 -8.10 -4.67
N ILE A 74 17.81 -9.11 -5.27
CA ILE A 74 18.58 -8.95 -6.50
C ILE A 74 17.68 -8.49 -7.65
N VAL A 75 16.52 -9.12 -7.84
CA VAL A 75 15.58 -8.78 -8.91
C VAL A 75 15.00 -7.38 -8.73
N TYR A 76 14.61 -7.02 -7.49
CA TYR A 76 14.08 -5.68 -7.21
C TYR A 76 15.15 -4.59 -7.31
N GLY A 77 16.41 -4.92 -7.10
CA GLY A 77 17.56 -4.02 -7.26
C GLY A 77 18.15 -4.02 -8.67
N GLY A 78 17.42 -4.50 -9.70
CA GLY A 78 17.87 -4.48 -11.08
C GLY A 78 19.19 -5.25 -11.32
N GLY A 79 19.43 -6.30 -10.53
CA GLY A 79 20.66 -7.10 -10.59
C GLY A 79 21.73 -6.65 -9.57
N GLY A 80 21.67 -5.43 -9.04
CA GLY A 80 22.65 -4.90 -8.07
C GLY A 80 22.36 -5.26 -6.62
N GLY A 81 21.22 -5.91 -6.34
CA GLY A 81 20.87 -6.42 -5.03
C GLY A 81 20.64 -5.35 -3.96
N ARG A 82 20.97 -5.70 -2.73
CA ARG A 82 20.68 -4.91 -1.52
C ARG A 82 21.32 -3.51 -1.52
N ASP A 83 22.59 -3.42 -1.88
CA ASP A 83 23.32 -2.14 -1.86
C ASP A 83 22.74 -1.16 -2.90
N THR A 84 22.39 -1.67 -4.08
CA THR A 84 21.72 -0.86 -5.10
C THR A 84 20.35 -0.38 -4.62
N LEU A 85 19.56 -1.25 -3.98
CA LEU A 85 18.28 -0.85 -3.39
C LEU A 85 18.45 0.23 -2.31
N LYS A 86 19.41 0.06 -1.40
CA LYS A 86 19.71 1.05 -0.36
C LYS A 86 20.13 2.39 -0.95
N GLN A 87 20.97 2.38 -1.97
CA GLN A 87 21.45 3.59 -2.61
C GLN A 87 20.33 4.31 -3.37
N ILE A 88 19.60 3.59 -4.24
CA ILE A 88 18.57 4.18 -5.10
C ILE A 88 17.36 4.57 -4.27
N ARG A 89 16.83 3.65 -3.44
CA ARG A 89 15.59 3.87 -2.67
C ARG A 89 15.82 4.52 -1.29
N ARG A 90 16.94 5.22 -1.12
CA ARG A 90 17.22 5.95 0.12
C ARG A 90 16.14 6.98 0.43
N ASN A 91 15.66 7.66 -0.58
CA ASN A 91 14.54 8.59 -0.50
C ASN A 91 13.79 8.62 -1.83
N GLY A 92 12.58 9.14 -1.83
CA GLY A 92 11.81 9.25 -3.07
C GLY A 92 10.45 9.87 -2.88
N VAL A 93 9.83 10.11 -4.02
CA VAL A 93 8.44 10.57 -4.15
C VAL A 93 7.68 9.58 -5.03
N GLU A 94 6.55 9.12 -4.53
CA GLU A 94 5.58 8.32 -5.28
C GLU A 94 4.27 9.09 -5.39
N ARG A 95 3.68 9.13 -6.58
CA ARG A 95 2.37 9.73 -6.84
C ARG A 95 1.46 8.72 -7.47
N GLY A 96 0.19 8.79 -7.12
CA GLY A 96 -0.79 7.88 -7.66
C GLY A 96 -2.21 8.20 -7.25
N LYS A 97 -3.07 7.23 -7.51
CA LYS A 97 -4.48 7.25 -7.12
C LYS A 97 -4.81 6.03 -6.28
N VAL A 98 -5.71 6.22 -5.35
CA VAL A 98 -6.29 5.16 -4.53
C VAL A 98 -7.79 5.20 -4.68
N THR A 99 -8.37 4.04 -4.97
CA THR A 99 -9.82 3.82 -4.90
C THR A 99 -10.09 2.99 -3.65
N ARG A 100 -10.94 3.46 -2.77
CA ARG A 100 -11.35 2.77 -1.53
C ARG A 100 -12.83 2.48 -1.56
N THR A 101 -13.21 1.35 -0.97
CA THR A 101 -14.61 1.05 -0.66
C THR A 101 -14.83 1.29 0.82
N ALA A 102 -15.61 2.31 1.15
CA ALA A 102 -16.00 2.64 2.52
C ALA A 102 -16.89 1.53 3.11
N ASN A 103 -17.04 1.50 4.44
CA ASN A 103 -17.84 0.48 5.13
C ASN A 103 -19.33 0.51 4.72
N ASP A 104 -19.83 1.65 4.26
CA ASP A 104 -21.19 1.83 3.73
C ASP A 104 -21.33 1.47 2.22
N GLY A 105 -20.26 0.95 1.62
CA GLY A 105 -20.21 0.54 0.21
C GLY A 105 -19.91 1.67 -0.78
N ARG A 106 -19.77 2.92 -0.33
CA ARG A 106 -19.36 4.03 -1.21
C ARG A 106 -17.94 3.82 -1.70
N VAL A 107 -17.73 4.13 -2.98
CA VAL A 107 -16.42 4.11 -3.61
C VAL A 107 -15.86 5.53 -3.63
N GLU A 108 -14.69 5.71 -3.04
CA GLU A 108 -13.99 6.98 -2.97
C GLU A 108 -12.70 6.90 -3.79
N GLU A 109 -12.47 7.88 -4.66
CA GLU A 109 -11.18 8.04 -5.35
C GLU A 109 -10.46 9.24 -4.76
N LEU A 110 -9.18 9.04 -4.44
CA LEU A 110 -8.28 10.09 -3.98
C LEU A 110 -6.95 10.01 -4.73
N SER A 111 -6.31 11.15 -4.94
CA SER A 111 -4.92 11.19 -5.35
C SER A 111 -4.02 11.32 -4.13
N TYR A 112 -2.82 10.76 -4.23
CA TYR A 112 -1.82 10.85 -3.18
C TYR A 112 -0.44 11.22 -3.72
N GLU A 113 0.33 11.86 -2.85
CA GLU A 113 1.77 12.00 -3.00
C GLU A 113 2.44 11.52 -1.72
N GLN A 114 3.25 10.46 -1.83
CA GLN A 114 4.04 9.94 -0.73
C GLN A 114 5.49 10.37 -0.89
N ARG A 115 6.03 11.07 0.09
CA ARG A 115 7.45 11.36 0.27
C ARG A 115 8.01 10.49 1.36
N PHE A 116 9.23 9.99 1.15
CA PHE A 116 9.89 9.19 2.18
C PHE A 116 11.41 9.39 2.20
N VAL A 117 11.97 9.22 3.38
CA VAL A 117 13.40 9.06 3.63
C VAL A 117 13.59 7.81 4.49
N ARG A 118 14.41 6.87 4.01
CA ARG A 118 14.66 5.61 4.71
C ARG A 118 15.68 5.80 5.79
N GLY A 119 15.36 5.39 7.01
CA GLY A 119 16.28 5.23 8.11
C GLY A 119 17.00 3.89 8.08
N GLU A 120 17.76 3.60 9.13
CA GLU A 120 18.44 2.31 9.32
C GLU A 120 17.45 1.15 9.44
N THR A 121 16.32 1.39 10.08
CA THR A 121 15.18 0.45 10.22
C THR A 121 13.89 1.14 9.82
N ALA A 122 12.81 0.37 9.61
CA ALA A 122 11.48 0.93 9.29
C ALA A 122 10.98 1.91 10.37
N GLY A 123 11.28 1.65 11.66
CA GLY A 123 10.93 2.56 12.76
C GLY A 123 11.67 3.90 12.74
N LYS A 124 12.75 4.02 11.95
CA LYS A 124 13.53 5.24 11.75
C LYS A 124 13.23 5.93 10.42
N ASP A 125 12.31 5.38 9.63
CA ASP A 125 11.88 6.01 8.39
C ASP A 125 11.14 7.32 8.67
N LYS A 126 11.20 8.23 7.69
CA LYS A 126 10.36 9.42 7.63
C LYS A 126 9.45 9.26 6.43
N ILE A 127 8.15 9.34 6.63
CA ILE A 127 7.15 9.16 5.59
C ILE A 127 6.10 10.25 5.73
N ARG A 128 5.77 10.90 4.63
CA ARG A 128 4.63 11.82 4.52
C ARG A 128 3.76 11.41 3.35
N VAL A 129 2.47 11.26 3.61
CA VAL A 129 1.46 10.95 2.59
C VAL A 129 0.45 12.08 2.55
N ASP A 130 0.58 12.94 1.54
CA ASP A 130 -0.42 13.94 1.23
C ASP A 130 -1.54 13.29 0.44
N GLN A 131 -2.79 13.43 0.88
CA GLN A 131 -3.98 12.86 0.26
C GLN A 131 -4.95 13.97 -0.11
N LYS A 132 -5.39 13.95 -1.36
CA LYS A 132 -6.32 14.94 -1.89
C LYS A 132 -7.62 14.26 -2.33
N MET A 133 -8.69 14.65 -1.66
CA MET A 133 -10.08 14.32 -1.98
C MET A 133 -10.77 15.54 -2.60
N PRO A 134 -11.94 15.39 -3.25
CA PRO A 134 -12.64 16.52 -3.85
C PRO A 134 -12.95 17.69 -2.91
N THR A 135 -13.13 17.41 -1.62
CA THR A 135 -13.56 18.40 -0.60
C THR A 135 -12.51 18.69 0.47
N MET A 136 -11.43 17.92 0.52
CA MET A 136 -10.44 18.03 1.60
C MET A 136 -9.07 17.56 1.14
N GLU A 137 -8.04 18.23 1.66
CA GLU A 137 -6.66 17.83 1.52
C GLU A 137 -6.04 17.69 2.92
N TYR A 138 -5.39 16.56 3.19
CA TYR A 138 -4.70 16.34 4.45
C TYR A 138 -3.44 15.50 4.24
N ALA A 139 -2.51 15.59 5.17
CA ALA A 139 -1.31 14.76 5.20
C ALA A 139 -1.26 13.89 6.45
N LEU A 140 -0.72 12.69 6.32
CA LEU A 140 -0.25 11.87 7.42
C LEU A 140 1.27 11.85 7.40
N VAL A 141 1.88 12.07 8.56
CA VAL A 141 3.34 12.10 8.72
C VAL A 141 3.74 11.06 9.75
N PHE A 142 4.69 10.20 9.38
CA PHE A 142 5.42 9.33 10.28
C PHE A 142 6.87 9.80 10.34
N ASN A 143 7.37 10.02 11.52
CA ASN A 143 8.76 10.36 11.74
C ASN A 143 9.23 9.72 13.04
N GLU A 144 10.20 8.81 12.91
CA GLU A 144 10.86 8.13 14.03
C GLU A 144 9.89 7.56 15.08
N GLY A 145 8.89 6.82 14.63
CA GLY A 145 7.90 6.16 15.47
C GLY A 145 6.72 7.01 15.92
N ARG A 146 6.67 8.30 15.56
CA ARG A 146 5.55 9.20 15.86
C ARG A 146 4.69 9.41 14.62
N ILE A 147 3.37 9.52 14.82
CA ILE A 147 2.42 9.82 13.76
C ILE A 147 1.58 11.02 14.13
N TRP A 148 1.40 11.93 13.17
CA TRP A 148 0.45 13.03 13.25
C TRP A 148 -0.16 13.32 11.88
N GLY A 149 -1.28 13.99 11.89
CA GLY A 149 -1.91 14.51 10.68
C GLY A 149 -1.67 16.01 10.56
N ILE A 150 -1.82 16.54 9.33
CA ILE A 150 -1.77 17.97 9.03
C ILE A 150 -2.98 18.29 8.14
N ILE A 151 -3.80 19.27 8.55
CA ILE A 151 -4.87 19.87 7.73
C ILE A 151 -4.67 21.38 7.75
N ASN A 152 -4.59 22.00 6.58
CA ASN A 152 -4.42 23.45 6.43
C ASN A 152 -3.23 24.01 7.24
N GLY A 153 -2.13 23.26 7.31
CA GLY A 153 -0.94 23.65 8.05
C GLY A 153 -0.99 23.43 9.57
N THR A 154 -2.12 22.99 10.14
CA THR A 154 -2.28 22.70 11.56
C THR A 154 -2.14 21.20 11.81
N ALA A 155 -1.36 20.85 12.84
CA ALA A 155 -1.22 19.46 13.26
C ALA A 155 -2.47 18.98 14.01
N PHE A 156 -2.76 17.68 13.87
CA PHE A 156 -3.81 17.01 14.64
C PHE A 156 -3.40 15.56 14.94
N THR A 157 -4.01 14.97 15.96
CA THR A 157 -3.86 13.54 16.26
C THR A 157 -4.82 12.73 15.40
N PRO A 158 -4.33 11.86 14.47
CA PRO A 158 -5.20 11.01 13.68
C PRO A 158 -5.97 10.02 14.56
N LYS A 159 -7.13 9.57 14.09
CA LYS A 159 -7.86 8.48 14.72
C LYS A 159 -7.03 7.20 14.76
N GLN A 160 -7.31 6.34 15.73
CA GLN A 160 -6.56 5.11 15.94
C GLN A 160 -6.63 4.15 14.75
N ASP A 161 -7.80 4.04 14.09
CA ASP A 161 -8.00 3.22 12.90
C ASP A 161 -7.14 3.71 11.71
N VAL A 162 -7.09 5.03 11.49
CA VAL A 162 -6.24 5.65 10.45
C VAL A 162 -4.76 5.42 10.72
N THR A 163 -4.34 5.54 11.99
CA THR A 163 -2.97 5.28 12.41
C THR A 163 -2.59 3.82 12.22
N ALA A 164 -3.46 2.90 12.63
CA ALA A 164 -3.26 1.47 12.50
C ALA A 164 -3.15 1.07 11.01
N GLU A 165 -4.06 1.56 10.16
CA GLU A 165 -4.01 1.30 8.71
C GLU A 165 -2.70 1.80 8.08
N PHE A 166 -2.25 2.99 8.46
CA PHE A 166 -1.00 3.56 7.96
C PHE A 166 0.22 2.70 8.35
N LEU A 167 0.30 2.27 9.61
CA LEU A 167 1.37 1.39 10.10
C LEU A 167 1.32 0.00 9.46
N SER A 168 0.14 -0.59 9.36
CA SER A 168 -0.08 -1.89 8.73
C SER A 168 0.44 -1.91 7.29
N GLN A 169 0.22 -0.84 6.51
CA GLN A 169 0.74 -0.74 5.15
C GLN A 169 2.27 -0.77 5.08
N SER A 170 2.95 -0.21 6.07
CA SER A 170 4.41 -0.23 6.18
C SER A 170 4.94 -1.59 6.64
N GLN A 171 4.27 -2.22 7.60
CA GLN A 171 4.67 -3.51 8.18
C GLN A 171 4.43 -4.68 7.21
N HIS A 172 3.34 -4.64 6.44
CA HIS A 172 2.91 -5.70 5.53
C HIS A 172 3.07 -5.29 4.06
N GLY A 173 4.25 -4.80 3.70
CA GLY A 173 4.59 -4.38 2.34
C GLY A 173 5.74 -5.19 1.74
N ILE A 174 6.02 -4.97 0.46
CA ILE A 174 7.20 -5.54 -0.20
C ILE A 174 8.49 -5.04 0.47
N ASP A 175 8.52 -3.77 0.88
CA ASP A 175 9.70 -3.18 1.53
C ASP A 175 10.05 -3.86 2.85
N ALA A 176 9.07 -4.40 3.58
CA ALA A 176 9.32 -5.20 4.79
C ALA A 176 10.16 -6.45 4.47
N LEU A 177 9.84 -7.14 3.36
CA LEU A 177 10.62 -8.28 2.88
C LEU A 177 12.01 -7.87 2.38
N LEU A 178 12.10 -6.81 1.59
CA LEU A 178 13.38 -6.34 1.02
C LEU A 178 14.37 -5.87 2.10
N ARG A 179 13.85 -5.40 3.23
CA ARG A 179 14.63 -4.86 4.37
C ARG A 179 14.55 -5.75 5.61
N TYR A 180 14.30 -7.04 5.47
CA TYR A 180 14.05 -7.92 6.61
C TYR A 180 15.23 -7.96 7.61
N LYS A 181 16.47 -7.96 7.12
CA LYS A 181 17.66 -7.95 7.99
C LYS A 181 17.77 -6.65 8.78
N GLU A 182 17.59 -5.52 8.10
CA GLU A 182 17.65 -4.19 8.70
C GLU A 182 16.56 -4.00 9.76
N ASN A 183 15.39 -4.59 9.54
CA ASN A 183 14.26 -4.52 10.47
C ASN A 183 14.36 -5.55 11.61
N GLY A 184 15.38 -6.42 11.61
CA GLY A 184 15.52 -7.50 12.59
C GLY A 184 14.46 -8.58 12.45
N SER A 185 13.85 -8.71 11.26
CA SER A 185 12.86 -9.75 10.95
C SER A 185 13.53 -11.06 10.58
N THR A 186 12.84 -12.18 10.79
CA THR A 186 13.27 -13.52 10.38
C THR A 186 12.42 -14.01 9.22
N VAL A 187 12.99 -14.89 8.40
CA VAL A 187 12.28 -15.50 7.27
C VAL A 187 12.31 -17.03 7.38
N ALA A 188 11.19 -17.67 7.03
CA ALA A 188 11.06 -19.10 7.01
C ALA A 188 10.50 -19.58 5.67
N PHE A 189 11.08 -20.65 5.11
CA PHE A 189 10.57 -21.27 3.88
C PHE A 189 9.41 -22.20 4.23
N VAL A 190 8.21 -21.86 3.78
CA VAL A 190 6.99 -22.66 4.04
C VAL A 190 6.90 -23.82 3.04
N GLY A 191 7.27 -23.56 1.77
CA GLY A 191 7.21 -24.59 0.74
C GLY A 191 7.18 -24.02 -0.69
N LYS A 192 6.89 -24.94 -1.62
CA LYS A 192 6.56 -24.60 -3.01
C LYS A 192 5.07 -24.88 -3.22
N GLU A 193 4.41 -23.99 -3.92
CA GLU A 193 3.02 -24.14 -4.32
C GLU A 193 2.90 -24.00 -5.84
N LYS A 194 1.82 -24.55 -6.38
CA LYS A 194 1.45 -24.36 -7.78
C LYS A 194 0.02 -23.83 -7.85
N LEU A 195 -0.13 -22.63 -8.38
CA LEU A 195 -1.43 -21.99 -8.55
C LEU A 195 -1.65 -21.60 -10.01
N LYS A 196 -2.69 -22.16 -10.63
CA LYS A 196 -3.04 -21.88 -12.06
C LYS A 196 -1.84 -21.96 -13.03
N GLY A 197 -0.99 -22.98 -12.82
CA GLY A 197 0.20 -23.20 -13.65
C GLY A 197 1.43 -22.36 -13.28
N LEU A 198 1.32 -21.48 -12.29
CA LEU A 198 2.44 -20.70 -11.76
C LEU A 198 3.10 -21.46 -10.60
N ASP A 199 4.40 -21.67 -10.70
CA ASP A 199 5.20 -22.19 -9.59
C ASP A 199 5.56 -21.04 -8.66
N LEU A 200 5.41 -21.28 -7.34
CA LEU A 200 5.55 -20.28 -6.29
C LEU A 200 6.51 -20.78 -5.20
N TRP A 201 7.31 -19.88 -4.67
CA TRP A 201 7.93 -20.00 -3.37
C TRP A 201 7.07 -19.31 -2.33
N VAL A 202 6.85 -19.96 -1.19
CA VAL A 202 6.08 -19.41 -0.06
C VAL A 202 7.04 -19.15 1.09
N ILE A 203 7.08 -17.89 1.52
CA ILE A 203 7.96 -17.40 2.59
C ILE A 203 7.11 -16.74 3.67
N ASP A 204 7.29 -17.15 4.91
CA ASP A 204 6.80 -16.41 6.08
C ASP A 204 7.90 -15.46 6.56
N LEU A 205 7.55 -14.19 6.73
CA LEU A 205 8.35 -13.19 7.40
C LEU A 205 7.72 -12.94 8.76
N THR A 206 8.52 -13.01 9.83
CA THR A 206 8.11 -12.67 11.20
C THR A 206 8.93 -11.49 11.66
N ASP A 207 8.26 -10.41 12.02
CA ASP A 207 8.92 -9.22 12.53
C ASP A 207 9.29 -9.34 14.02
N LYS A 208 9.93 -8.30 14.58
CA LYS A 208 10.35 -8.25 15.99
C LYS A 208 9.16 -8.33 16.97
N ASP A 209 7.98 -7.88 16.56
CA ASP A 209 6.76 -7.86 17.36
C ASP A 209 5.92 -9.14 17.19
N LYS A 210 6.50 -10.16 16.51
CA LYS A 210 5.91 -11.47 16.21
C LYS A 210 4.74 -11.42 15.23
N SER A 211 4.52 -10.31 14.55
CA SER A 211 3.58 -10.24 13.45
C SER A 211 4.12 -11.01 12.24
N ARG A 212 3.25 -11.77 11.59
CA ARG A 212 3.62 -12.65 10.48
C ARG A 212 2.98 -12.18 9.18
N THR A 213 3.80 -12.08 8.14
CA THR A 213 3.37 -11.85 6.76
C THR A 213 3.82 -13.01 5.89
N ARG A 214 2.91 -13.62 5.15
CA ARG A 214 3.18 -14.68 4.19
C ARG A 214 3.29 -14.11 2.79
N TYR A 215 4.40 -14.37 2.12
CA TYR A 215 4.67 -13.90 0.76
C TYR A 215 4.62 -15.05 -0.23
N TYR A 216 3.95 -14.83 -1.34
CA TYR A 216 3.86 -15.75 -2.47
C TYR A 216 4.66 -15.14 -3.62
N ILE A 217 5.76 -15.80 -3.96
CA ILE A 217 6.81 -15.29 -4.82
C ILE A 217 6.91 -16.18 -6.05
N SER A 218 6.93 -15.59 -7.24
CA SER A 218 7.04 -16.32 -8.49
C SER A 218 8.35 -17.11 -8.54
N ALA A 219 8.26 -18.42 -8.78
CA ALA A 219 9.37 -19.32 -9.05
C ALA A 219 9.48 -19.62 -10.57
N ASN A 220 9.11 -18.67 -11.42
CA ASN A 220 9.09 -18.80 -12.86
C ASN A 220 10.51 -19.06 -13.41
N PRO A 221 10.73 -20.02 -14.34
CA PRO A 221 12.04 -20.25 -14.95
C PRO A 221 12.50 -19.08 -15.84
N ASP A 222 11.60 -18.23 -16.38
CA ASP A 222 11.99 -17.00 -17.05
C ASP A 222 12.49 -15.98 -16.01
N ILE A 223 13.78 -15.67 -16.08
CA ILE A 223 14.44 -14.74 -15.16
C ILE A 223 13.75 -13.36 -15.09
N ARG A 224 13.09 -12.92 -16.16
CA ARG A 224 12.37 -11.65 -16.19
C ARG A 224 11.05 -11.68 -15.41
N LYS A 225 10.55 -12.86 -15.06
CA LYS A 225 9.29 -13.08 -14.36
C LYS A 225 9.48 -13.75 -13.00
N THR A 226 10.68 -14.23 -12.70
CA THR A 226 11.01 -14.89 -11.44
C THR A 226 11.13 -13.89 -10.28
N ALA A 227 11.03 -14.40 -9.07
CA ALA A 227 11.25 -13.67 -7.81
C ALA A 227 10.42 -12.39 -7.65
N ARG A 228 9.27 -12.29 -8.33
CA ARG A 228 8.29 -11.23 -8.09
C ARG A 228 7.33 -11.65 -7.00
N VAL A 229 7.09 -10.78 -6.05
CA VAL A 229 6.04 -10.98 -5.03
C VAL A 229 4.69 -10.82 -5.72
N LEU A 230 3.94 -11.89 -5.92
CA LEU A 230 2.63 -11.81 -6.58
C LEU A 230 1.53 -11.37 -5.63
N TRP A 231 1.56 -11.84 -4.40
CA TRP A 231 0.72 -11.36 -3.30
C TRP A 231 1.34 -11.67 -1.95
N LEU A 232 0.79 -11.06 -0.93
CA LEU A 232 1.06 -11.37 0.46
C LEU A 232 -0.25 -11.52 1.25
N GLU A 233 -0.18 -12.24 2.37
CA GLU A 233 -1.29 -12.44 3.30
C GLU A 233 -0.81 -12.20 4.73
N TYR A 234 -1.69 -11.60 5.55
CA TYR A 234 -1.50 -11.42 6.98
C TYR A 234 -2.84 -11.39 7.71
N GLU A 235 -2.80 -11.55 9.02
CA GLU A 235 -3.96 -11.39 9.89
C GLU A 235 -3.69 -10.26 10.87
N GLU A 236 -4.66 -9.39 11.07
CA GLU A 236 -4.57 -8.26 11.97
C GLU A 236 -5.95 -7.99 12.58
N THR A 237 -5.97 -7.60 13.87
CA THR A 237 -7.21 -7.20 14.52
C THR A 237 -7.37 -5.69 14.38
N PRO A 238 -8.35 -5.19 13.60
CA PRO A 238 -8.63 -3.76 13.53
C PRO A 238 -8.97 -3.20 14.93
N PRO A 239 -8.63 -1.94 15.22
CA PRO A 239 -8.81 -1.34 16.56
C PRO A 239 -10.21 -1.45 17.14
N GLU A 240 -11.24 -1.44 16.29
CA GLU A 240 -12.65 -1.50 16.69
C GLU A 240 -13.25 -2.91 16.57
N ALA A 241 -12.45 -3.91 16.18
CA ALA A 241 -12.92 -5.28 15.97
C ALA A 241 -12.53 -6.19 17.14
N SER A 242 -13.39 -7.16 17.45
CA SER A 242 -13.15 -8.19 18.49
C SER A 242 -12.43 -9.43 17.95
N ALA A 243 -12.27 -9.55 16.63
CA ALA A 243 -11.66 -10.69 15.97
C ALA A 243 -10.71 -10.23 14.85
N PRO A 244 -9.65 -11.01 14.55
CA PRO A 244 -8.75 -10.70 13.46
C PRO A 244 -9.47 -10.82 12.12
N SER A 245 -9.14 -9.92 11.19
CA SER A 245 -9.47 -10.00 9.77
C SER A 245 -8.29 -10.54 8.99
N LYS A 246 -8.58 -11.28 7.92
CA LYS A 246 -7.58 -11.76 6.98
C LYS A 246 -7.39 -10.76 5.85
N TYR A 247 -6.17 -10.31 5.68
CA TYR A 247 -5.79 -9.40 4.60
C TYR A 247 -4.99 -10.13 3.54
N ARG A 248 -5.26 -9.79 2.26
CA ARG A 248 -4.46 -10.20 1.11
C ARG A 248 -4.20 -9.00 0.22
N ARG A 249 -2.93 -8.74 -0.09
CA ARG A 249 -2.53 -7.70 -1.02
C ARG A 249 -1.89 -8.32 -2.24
N THR A 250 -2.46 -8.07 -3.42
CA THR A 250 -1.92 -8.53 -4.71
C THR A 250 -1.16 -7.42 -5.41
N PHE A 251 -0.15 -7.78 -6.20
CA PHE A 251 0.72 -6.84 -6.89
C PHE A 251 0.74 -7.12 -8.39
N HIS A 252 0.61 -6.06 -9.17
CA HIS A 252 0.47 -6.15 -10.63
C HIS A 252 1.25 -5.03 -11.31
N ASP A 253 1.34 -5.10 -12.65
CA ASP A 253 1.93 -4.05 -13.49
C ASP A 253 3.35 -3.67 -13.04
N TYR A 254 4.22 -4.67 -12.97
CA TYR A 254 5.60 -4.48 -12.58
C TYR A 254 6.39 -3.74 -13.65
N ARG A 255 7.01 -2.62 -13.28
CA ARG A 255 7.85 -1.79 -14.13
C ARG A 255 9.17 -1.48 -13.46
N TYR A 256 10.18 -1.17 -14.26
CA TYR A 256 11.43 -0.62 -13.73
C TYR A 256 11.34 0.90 -13.64
N SER A 257 11.70 1.42 -12.47
CA SER A 257 11.92 2.85 -12.23
C SER A 257 13.32 3.03 -11.67
N GLN A 258 14.13 3.83 -12.36
CA GLN A 258 15.53 4.08 -12.00
C GLN A 258 16.28 2.78 -11.65
N ASN A 259 16.14 1.77 -12.52
CA ASN A 259 16.74 0.43 -12.40
C ASN A 259 16.24 -0.39 -11.19
N THR A 260 15.15 -0.02 -10.54
CA THR A 260 14.52 -0.84 -9.48
C THR A 260 13.13 -1.30 -9.92
N LEU A 261 12.77 -2.54 -9.55
CA LEU A 261 11.47 -3.13 -9.92
C LEU A 261 10.39 -2.67 -8.95
N VAL A 262 9.30 -2.09 -9.48
CA VAL A 262 8.18 -1.53 -8.70
C VAL A 262 6.86 -2.05 -9.23
N PRO A 263 5.91 -2.51 -8.38
CA PRO A 263 4.54 -2.77 -8.81
C PRO A 263 3.78 -1.44 -8.95
N PHE A 264 3.20 -1.19 -10.12
CA PHE A 264 2.44 0.04 -10.39
C PHE A 264 0.95 -0.10 -10.06
N ARG A 265 0.51 -1.29 -9.69
CA ARG A 265 -0.85 -1.54 -9.21
C ARG A 265 -0.83 -2.52 -8.06
N SER A 266 -1.57 -2.23 -7.00
CA SER A 266 -1.84 -3.16 -5.91
C SER A 266 -3.30 -3.15 -5.53
N VAL A 267 -3.83 -4.31 -5.09
CA VAL A 267 -5.20 -4.46 -4.63
C VAL A 267 -5.20 -5.11 -3.26
N LEU A 268 -5.86 -4.48 -2.30
CA LEU A 268 -6.03 -4.98 -0.94
C LEU A 268 -7.43 -5.58 -0.78
N TYR A 269 -7.45 -6.79 -0.26
CA TYR A 269 -8.66 -7.51 0.14
C TYR A 269 -8.66 -7.67 1.65
N ARG A 270 -9.83 -7.53 2.27
CA ARG A 270 -10.10 -7.87 3.67
C ARG A 270 -11.24 -8.90 3.68
N ASP A 271 -11.00 -10.09 4.25
CA ASP A 271 -11.95 -11.21 4.29
C ASP A 271 -12.53 -11.51 2.89
N ASP A 272 -11.62 -11.61 1.90
CA ASP A 272 -11.85 -11.83 0.47
C ASP A 272 -12.65 -10.73 -0.27
N LYS A 273 -13.01 -9.63 0.40
CA LYS A 273 -13.65 -8.47 -0.25
C LYS A 273 -12.59 -7.43 -0.60
N GLN A 274 -12.61 -6.93 -1.83
CA GLN A 274 -11.75 -5.82 -2.23
C GLN A 274 -12.13 -4.56 -1.44
N VAL A 275 -11.16 -3.98 -0.73
CA VAL A 275 -11.34 -2.76 0.07
C VAL A 275 -10.55 -1.58 -0.48
N GLN A 276 -9.46 -1.84 -1.23
CA GLN A 276 -8.65 -0.77 -1.80
C GLN A 276 -7.96 -1.24 -3.10
N GLU A 277 -7.82 -0.32 -4.05
CA GLU A 277 -6.91 -0.45 -5.19
C GLU A 277 -6.03 0.80 -5.25
N ALA A 278 -4.71 0.62 -5.32
CA ALA A 278 -3.75 1.69 -5.53
C ALA A 278 -3.11 1.55 -6.92
N ARG A 279 -3.01 2.67 -7.64
CA ARG A 279 -2.35 2.80 -8.95
C ARG A 279 -1.28 3.86 -8.86
N VAL A 280 -0.04 3.45 -8.94
CA VAL A 280 1.11 4.34 -9.02
C VAL A 280 1.12 4.99 -10.43
N GLN A 281 1.31 6.28 -10.48
CA GLN A 281 1.47 7.03 -11.71
C GLN A 281 2.95 7.33 -11.98
N THR A 282 3.65 7.79 -10.94
CA THR A 282 5.08 8.08 -11.00
C THR A 282 5.76 7.67 -9.71
N VAL A 283 7.00 7.22 -9.84
CA VAL A 283 7.91 7.07 -8.71
C VAL A 283 9.29 7.60 -9.11
N THR A 284 9.89 8.40 -8.25
CA THR A 284 11.22 8.99 -8.47
C THR A 284 12.02 8.91 -7.19
N TYR A 285 13.23 8.40 -7.28
CA TYR A 285 14.16 8.22 -6.17
C TYR A 285 15.31 9.23 -6.26
N GLY A 286 16.09 9.38 -5.17
CA GLY A 286 17.28 10.22 -5.13
C GLY A 286 16.98 11.72 -5.17
N ILE A 287 15.79 12.12 -4.74
CA ILE A 287 15.37 13.52 -4.72
C ILE A 287 15.88 14.18 -3.43
N LYS A 288 16.43 15.40 -3.56
CA LYS A 288 16.73 16.22 -2.37
C LYS A 288 15.44 16.48 -1.60
N MET A 289 15.38 16.04 -0.35
CA MET A 289 14.21 16.15 0.51
C MET A 289 14.47 17.22 1.56
N ASP A 290 13.52 18.14 1.74
CA ASP A 290 13.55 19.10 2.84
C ASP A 290 13.03 18.42 4.11
N GLU A 291 13.79 18.52 5.18
CA GLU A 291 13.42 17.96 6.49
C GLU A 291 12.12 18.54 7.06
N SER A 292 11.77 19.76 6.69
CA SER A 292 10.53 20.42 7.10
C SER A 292 9.26 19.65 6.68
N PHE A 293 9.33 18.85 5.61
CA PHE A 293 8.21 17.99 5.21
C PHE A 293 7.80 17.00 6.30
N PHE A 294 8.74 16.60 7.16
CA PHE A 294 8.57 15.57 8.18
C PHE A 294 8.53 16.14 9.60
N GLN A 295 8.46 17.45 9.77
CA GLN A 295 8.38 18.10 11.06
C GLN A 295 6.91 18.35 11.46
N ASN A 296 6.65 18.28 12.77
CA ASN A 296 5.37 18.73 13.30
C ASN A 296 5.37 20.27 13.32
N PRO A 297 4.45 20.94 12.62
CA PRO A 297 4.42 22.42 12.55
C PRO A 297 4.28 23.08 13.92
N GLU A 298 3.64 22.43 14.91
CA GLU A 298 3.51 22.97 16.27
C GLU A 298 4.82 22.87 17.06
N ALA A 299 5.66 21.86 16.77
CA ALA A 299 6.96 21.74 17.44
C ALA A 299 8.01 22.73 16.91
N ALA A 300 7.78 23.30 15.73
CA ALA A 300 8.67 24.32 15.14
C ALA A 300 8.33 25.74 15.58
N ALA A 301 7.20 25.95 16.28
CA ALA A 301 6.72 27.23 16.77
C ALA A 301 7.12 27.53 18.24
N ASN A 302 7.76 26.58 18.91
CA ASN A 302 8.33 26.69 20.27
C ASN A 302 9.87 26.62 20.19
#